data_51c55798fd0060ba05701ab32a3f39e0
#
_entry.id   51c55798fd0060ba05701ab32a3f39e0
#
_cell.length_a   1.000
_cell.length_b   1.000
_cell.length_c   1.000
_cell.angle_alpha   90.00
_cell.angle_beta   90.00
_cell.angle_gamma   90.00
#
_symmetry.space_group_name_H-M   'P 1'
#
loop_
_entity.id
_entity.type
_entity.pdbx_description
1 polymer ?
#
loop_
_entity_poly.entity_id
_entity_poly.type
_entity_poly.pdbx_seq_one_letter_code
_entity_poly.pdbx_strand_id
1 'polypeptide(L)'
;MGGAIGTGLFLGSAQVIQSAGPSIILGYAIGGLIAFLIMRQLGEMIVHEPVAGSFSHFAFKYWGKFPGFLAGWNYWILYILVAMTELTAVAKYINYWWPHIPAWASVLFFFIVITLVNLGNVKFYGESEFWLSIIKVTAIVSMIVFGLYLLITADAGSTSSFSNLWTHGGFFPNGFEGLFYMLAFLMFAFGGIELIGMAAAEAKDPEKTIPKAINQVVFRILLFYIGSLTILLALVPWNQLDLGGLDKSPFVMIFSQLGIGWAAHLLNFIILTAALSVYNSGMYANSRMLYGLAQQGNAPKIFNRVNKQGVPIPAVLFSALLIFGCVLLNYFVPEDALSHLMYVVVGALVLNWAMITLTHLKFRQAIKQASIQTKFPALWAPISNYVV
;
A
#
# COMPACT_ATOMS: atom_id res chain seq x y z
N MET A 1 -6.64 4.11 7.07
CA MET A 1 -6.78 4.42 5.61
C MET A 1 -5.47 4.97 5.00
N GLY A 2 -4.68 5.72 5.71
CA GLY A 2 -3.49 6.40 5.21
C GLY A 2 -2.42 5.48 4.63
N GLY A 3 -2.09 4.39 5.30
CA GLY A 3 -1.02 3.49 4.89
C GLY A 3 -1.26 2.64 3.63
N ALA A 4 -2.43 2.75 2.98
CA ALA A 4 -2.77 1.87 1.87
C ALA A 4 -2.87 2.57 0.50
N ILE A 5 -2.64 3.87 0.41
CA ILE A 5 -2.53 4.62 -0.84
C ILE A 5 -1.18 5.32 -0.83
N GLY A 6 -0.23 4.80 -1.57
CA GLY A 6 1.14 5.26 -1.64
C GLY A 6 1.71 5.16 -3.06
N THR A 7 3.00 4.99 -3.13
CA THR A 7 3.78 4.89 -4.38
C THR A 7 3.27 3.80 -5.32
N GLY A 8 2.66 2.72 -4.82
CA GLY A 8 2.12 1.64 -5.65
C GLY A 8 1.07 2.10 -6.66
N LEU A 9 0.13 2.97 -6.24
CA LEU A 9 -0.84 3.55 -7.17
C LEU A 9 -0.19 4.68 -8.00
N PHE A 10 0.50 5.61 -7.36
CA PHE A 10 0.90 6.86 -8.01
C PHE A 10 2.11 6.72 -8.93
N LEU A 11 3.02 5.80 -8.66
CA LEU A 11 4.23 5.59 -9.45
C LEU A 11 4.26 4.19 -10.08
N GLY A 12 3.90 3.17 -9.31
CA GLY A 12 3.84 1.79 -9.78
C GLY A 12 2.88 1.58 -10.97
N SER A 13 1.80 2.36 -11.04
CA SER A 13 0.89 2.32 -12.19
C SER A 13 1.55 2.71 -13.52
N ALA A 14 2.66 3.45 -13.52
CA ALA A 14 3.39 3.80 -14.73
C ALA A 14 3.86 2.56 -15.50
N GLN A 15 4.54 1.65 -14.80
CA GLN A 15 5.05 0.42 -15.42
C GLN A 15 3.91 -0.50 -15.87
N VAL A 16 2.82 -0.56 -15.08
CA VAL A 16 1.66 -1.37 -15.43
C VAL A 16 0.92 -0.80 -16.64
N ILE A 17 0.78 0.54 -16.75
CA ILE A 17 0.19 1.20 -17.92
C ILE A 17 1.01 0.89 -19.18
N GLN A 18 2.33 1.00 -19.12
CA GLN A 18 3.21 0.73 -20.28
C GLN A 18 3.09 -0.73 -20.74
N SER A 19 2.91 -1.68 -19.83
CA SER A 19 2.86 -3.11 -20.16
C SER A 19 1.46 -3.62 -20.50
N ALA A 20 0.43 -3.12 -19.86
CA ALA A 20 -0.94 -3.63 -19.97
C ALA A 20 -1.89 -2.65 -20.72
N GLY A 21 -1.51 -1.38 -20.88
CA GLY A 21 -2.40 -0.36 -21.43
C GLY A 21 -3.69 -0.20 -20.62
N PRO A 22 -4.85 0.06 -21.27
CA PRO A 22 -6.13 0.23 -20.59
C PRO A 22 -6.59 -0.97 -19.77
N SER A 23 -6.11 -2.19 -20.06
CA SER A 23 -6.46 -3.39 -19.30
C SER A 23 -5.98 -3.37 -17.83
N ILE A 24 -5.13 -2.42 -17.44
CA ILE A 24 -4.79 -2.12 -16.06
C ILE A 24 -6.05 -1.93 -15.17
N ILE A 25 -7.12 -1.38 -15.72
CA ILE A 25 -8.41 -1.18 -15.03
C ILE A 25 -8.97 -2.53 -14.56
N LEU A 26 -8.95 -3.53 -15.45
CA LEU A 26 -9.36 -4.90 -15.12
C LEU A 26 -8.38 -5.54 -14.13
N GLY A 27 -7.09 -5.32 -14.29
CA GLY A 27 -6.06 -5.77 -13.35
C GLY A 27 -6.33 -5.29 -11.92
N TYR A 28 -6.64 -4.00 -11.75
CA TYR A 28 -7.00 -3.46 -10.43
C TYR A 28 -8.35 -3.98 -9.92
N ALA A 29 -9.31 -4.29 -10.80
CA ALA A 29 -10.56 -4.92 -10.37
C ALA A 29 -10.32 -6.35 -9.82
N ILE A 30 -9.53 -7.16 -10.53
CA ILE A 30 -9.16 -8.52 -10.11
C ILE A 30 -8.33 -8.49 -8.83
N GLY A 31 -7.22 -7.73 -8.82
CA GLY A 31 -6.35 -7.61 -7.66
C GLY A 31 -7.06 -7.06 -6.44
N GLY A 32 -7.95 -6.09 -6.65
CA GLY A 32 -8.79 -5.53 -5.60
C GLY A 32 -9.78 -6.53 -5.01
N LEU A 33 -10.38 -7.39 -5.84
CA LEU A 33 -11.24 -8.47 -5.37
C LEU A 33 -10.45 -9.49 -4.52
N ILE A 34 -9.26 -9.90 -4.98
CA ILE A 34 -8.36 -10.78 -4.23
C ILE A 34 -8.01 -10.14 -2.87
N ALA A 35 -7.55 -8.90 -2.88
CA ALA A 35 -7.21 -8.16 -1.67
C ALA A 35 -8.40 -8.05 -0.69
N PHE A 36 -9.60 -7.76 -1.21
CA PHE A 36 -10.82 -7.70 -0.40
C PHE A 36 -11.17 -9.06 0.23
N LEU A 37 -11.06 -10.17 -0.51
CA LEU A 37 -11.34 -11.50 0.02
C LEU A 37 -10.34 -11.88 1.12
N ILE A 38 -9.05 -11.57 0.95
CA ILE A 38 -8.03 -11.77 1.99
C ILE A 38 -8.35 -10.94 3.23
N MET A 39 -8.78 -9.69 3.05
CA MET A 39 -9.18 -8.83 4.16
C MET A 39 -10.43 -9.33 4.87
N ARG A 40 -11.37 -10.00 4.17
CA ARG A 40 -12.53 -10.66 4.78
C ARG A 40 -12.11 -11.85 5.63
N GLN A 41 -11.10 -12.62 5.19
CA GLN A 41 -10.53 -13.74 5.96
C GLN A 41 -9.81 -13.24 7.22
N LEU A 42 -8.97 -12.23 7.07
CA LEU A 42 -8.29 -11.60 8.21
C LEU A 42 -9.29 -10.98 9.19
N GLY A 43 -10.31 -10.29 8.66
CA GLY A 43 -11.35 -9.65 9.47
C GLY A 43 -12.18 -10.62 10.29
N GLU A 44 -12.47 -11.82 9.78
CA GLU A 44 -13.17 -12.85 10.55
C GLU A 44 -12.36 -13.25 11.80
N MET A 45 -11.04 -13.45 11.64
CA MET A 45 -10.15 -13.78 12.76
C MET A 45 -10.06 -12.64 13.78
N ILE A 46 -9.90 -11.40 13.31
CA ILE A 46 -9.76 -10.20 14.16
C ILE A 46 -11.03 -9.91 14.94
N VAL A 47 -12.20 -10.01 14.31
CA VAL A 47 -13.49 -9.76 14.99
C VAL A 47 -13.78 -10.84 16.04
N HIS A 48 -13.32 -12.07 15.77
CA HIS A 48 -13.41 -13.15 16.75
C HIS A 48 -12.50 -12.93 17.95
N GLU A 49 -11.27 -12.47 17.71
CA GLU A 49 -10.25 -12.27 18.75
C GLU A 49 -9.39 -11.04 18.42
N PRO A 50 -9.75 -9.84 18.89
CA PRO A 50 -8.96 -8.63 18.64
C PRO A 50 -7.70 -8.63 19.53
N VAL A 51 -6.55 -8.94 18.92
CA VAL A 51 -5.26 -9.07 19.61
C VAL A 51 -4.16 -8.26 18.92
N ALA A 52 -3.17 -7.85 19.71
CA ALA A 52 -1.92 -7.31 19.18
C ALA A 52 -1.15 -8.39 18.41
N GLY A 53 -0.46 -7.98 17.33
CA GLY A 53 0.27 -8.92 16.46
C GLY A 53 -0.60 -9.60 15.40
N SER A 54 -1.94 -9.42 15.44
CA SER A 54 -2.88 -9.79 14.36
C SER A 54 -2.60 -11.18 13.75
N PHE A 55 -2.34 -11.24 12.45
CA PHE A 55 -2.16 -12.51 11.72
C PHE A 55 -0.96 -13.35 12.19
N SER A 56 0.10 -12.75 12.74
CA SER A 56 1.21 -13.49 13.38
C SER A 56 0.73 -14.26 14.62
N HIS A 57 -0.11 -13.61 15.44
CA HIS A 57 -0.75 -14.26 16.59
C HIS A 57 -1.66 -15.41 16.16
N PHE A 58 -2.50 -15.20 15.15
CA PHE A 58 -3.40 -16.24 14.63
C PHE A 58 -2.63 -17.41 14.02
N ALA A 59 -1.57 -17.14 13.28
CA ALA A 59 -0.68 -18.17 12.74
C ALA A 59 -0.04 -18.99 13.87
N PHE A 60 0.44 -18.34 14.92
CA PHE A 60 1.00 -19.00 16.10
C PHE A 60 -0.04 -19.89 16.81
N LYS A 61 -1.24 -19.36 17.02
CA LYS A 61 -2.31 -20.03 17.77
C LYS A 61 -2.92 -21.20 17.02
N TYR A 62 -3.26 -21.02 15.73
CA TYR A 62 -4.06 -21.98 14.97
C TYR A 62 -3.24 -22.88 14.05
N TRP A 63 -2.00 -22.49 13.71
CA TRP A 63 -1.15 -23.25 12.80
C TRP A 63 0.14 -23.76 13.47
N GLY A 64 0.69 -23.00 14.41
CA GLY A 64 1.83 -23.43 15.22
C GLY A 64 2.94 -22.39 15.35
N LYS A 65 3.97 -22.75 16.11
CA LYS A 65 5.06 -21.82 16.47
C LYS A 65 5.83 -21.30 15.25
N PHE A 66 6.22 -22.18 14.33
CA PHE A 66 7.00 -21.81 13.14
C PHE A 66 6.21 -20.90 12.17
N PRO A 67 4.94 -21.22 11.78
CA PRO A 67 4.14 -20.29 11.00
C PRO A 67 3.94 -18.91 11.66
N GLY A 68 3.74 -18.85 12.99
CA GLY A 68 3.63 -17.59 13.70
C GLY A 68 4.92 -16.78 13.66
N PHE A 69 6.06 -17.43 13.85
CA PHE A 69 7.38 -16.81 13.67
C PHE A 69 7.58 -16.29 12.25
N LEU A 70 7.33 -17.12 11.24
CA LEU A 70 7.49 -16.76 9.83
C LEU A 70 6.60 -15.59 9.43
N ALA A 71 5.31 -15.63 9.78
CA ALA A 71 4.36 -14.58 9.47
C ALA A 71 4.78 -13.22 10.07
N GLY A 72 5.20 -13.21 11.33
CA GLY A 72 5.60 -11.98 12.01
C GLY A 72 6.89 -11.38 11.46
N TRP A 73 7.94 -12.19 11.25
CA TRP A 73 9.19 -11.71 10.69
C TRP A 73 9.08 -11.33 9.22
N ASN A 74 8.31 -12.09 8.41
CA ASN A 74 8.04 -11.69 7.01
C ASN A 74 7.34 -10.34 6.94
N TYR A 75 6.35 -10.10 7.79
CA TYR A 75 5.66 -8.80 7.83
C TYR A 75 6.57 -7.66 8.27
N TRP A 76 7.42 -7.90 9.25
CA TRP A 76 8.38 -6.90 9.69
C TRP A 76 9.37 -6.54 8.56
N ILE A 77 9.92 -7.55 7.86
CA ILE A 77 10.78 -7.36 6.69
C ILE A 77 10.02 -6.64 5.57
N LEU A 78 8.79 -7.06 5.27
CA LEU A 78 7.94 -6.42 4.28
C LEU A 78 7.86 -4.90 4.51
N TYR A 79 7.58 -4.48 5.74
CA TYR A 79 7.45 -3.05 6.03
C TYR A 79 8.76 -2.29 6.16
N ILE A 80 9.89 -2.95 6.40
CA ILE A 80 11.22 -2.36 6.19
C ILE A 80 11.40 -2.04 4.70
N LEU A 81 11.10 -2.99 3.82
CA LEU A 81 11.24 -2.83 2.38
C LEU A 81 10.24 -1.80 1.81
N VAL A 82 8.99 -1.79 2.29
CA VAL A 82 8.00 -0.76 1.95
C VAL A 82 8.51 0.63 2.35
N ALA A 83 9.02 0.79 3.56
CA ALA A 83 9.60 2.05 4.03
C ALA A 83 10.76 2.52 3.13
N MET A 84 11.65 1.62 2.73
CA MET A 84 12.73 1.91 1.79
C MET A 84 12.20 2.30 0.40
N THR A 85 11.16 1.62 -0.09
CA THR A 85 10.50 1.92 -1.37
C THR A 85 9.87 3.31 -1.36
N GLU A 86 9.10 3.63 -0.33
CA GLU A 86 8.45 4.94 -0.20
C GLU A 86 9.46 6.08 -0.06
N LEU A 87 10.54 5.89 0.70
CA LEU A 87 11.63 6.86 0.80
C LEU A 87 12.36 7.08 -0.53
N THR A 88 12.60 6.02 -1.31
CA THR A 88 13.20 6.13 -2.65
C THR A 88 12.27 6.89 -3.60
N ALA A 89 10.97 6.62 -3.55
CA ALA A 89 9.97 7.36 -4.33
C ALA A 89 9.91 8.84 -3.93
N VAL A 90 10.02 9.16 -2.64
CA VAL A 90 10.11 10.55 -2.15
C VAL A 90 11.24 11.31 -2.84
N ALA A 91 12.40 10.70 -3.05
CA ALA A 91 13.51 11.33 -3.78
C ALA A 91 13.13 11.65 -5.23
N LYS A 92 12.38 10.76 -5.93
CA LYS A 92 11.88 11.02 -7.30
C LYS A 92 10.92 12.21 -7.33
N TYR A 93 10.02 12.33 -6.33
CA TYR A 93 9.09 13.46 -6.23
C TYR A 93 9.79 14.79 -5.91
N ILE A 94 10.85 14.77 -5.10
CA ILE A 94 11.69 15.94 -4.83
C ILE A 94 12.45 16.36 -6.09
N ASN A 95 13.01 15.42 -6.84
CA ASN A 95 13.75 15.69 -8.08
C ASN A 95 12.86 16.34 -9.17
N TYR A 96 11.55 16.20 -9.10
CA TYR A 96 10.63 16.91 -9.99
C TYR A 96 10.77 18.46 -9.89
N TRP A 97 11.05 18.97 -8.68
CA TRP A 97 11.27 20.42 -8.46
C TRP A 97 12.74 20.81 -8.42
N TRP A 98 13.58 19.93 -7.88
CA TRP A 98 15.01 20.17 -7.64
C TRP A 98 15.85 19.00 -8.18
N PRO A 99 16.05 18.91 -9.52
CA PRO A 99 16.79 17.80 -10.14
C PRO A 99 18.25 17.69 -9.70
N HIS A 100 18.82 18.78 -9.16
CA HIS A 100 20.22 18.82 -8.69
C HIS A 100 20.41 18.25 -7.28
N ILE A 101 19.32 17.99 -6.53
CA ILE A 101 19.44 17.37 -5.21
C ILE A 101 19.65 15.86 -5.40
N PRO A 102 20.77 15.31 -4.87
CA PRO A 102 21.01 13.88 -4.99
C PRO A 102 19.98 13.07 -4.21
N ALA A 103 19.52 11.93 -4.76
CA ALA A 103 18.47 11.09 -4.19
C ALA A 103 18.72 10.73 -2.72
N TRP A 104 19.96 10.32 -2.39
CA TRP A 104 20.32 9.94 -1.02
C TRP A 104 20.12 11.05 0.01
N ALA A 105 20.30 12.32 -0.39
CA ALA A 105 20.13 13.45 0.52
C ALA A 105 18.65 13.67 0.89
N SER A 106 17.75 13.58 -0.11
CA SER A 106 16.31 13.59 0.12
C SER A 106 15.86 12.42 1.00
N VAL A 107 16.35 11.22 0.70
CA VAL A 107 16.08 10.01 1.50
C VAL A 107 16.54 10.20 2.95
N LEU A 108 17.76 10.67 3.17
CA LEU A 108 18.32 10.92 4.51
C LEU A 108 17.48 11.94 5.30
N PHE A 109 17.11 13.05 4.67
CA PHE A 109 16.32 14.10 5.31
C PHE A 109 14.97 13.54 5.80
N PHE A 110 14.20 12.91 4.93
CA PHE A 110 12.88 12.38 5.30
C PHE A 110 12.97 11.14 6.21
N PHE A 111 14.03 10.34 6.11
CA PHE A 111 14.34 9.29 7.06
C PHE A 111 14.48 9.84 8.49
N ILE A 112 15.26 10.91 8.67
CA ILE A 112 15.43 11.53 9.98
C ILE A 112 14.10 12.08 10.48
N VAL A 113 13.37 12.85 9.66
CA VAL A 113 12.09 13.47 10.05
C VAL A 113 11.08 12.41 10.53
N ILE A 114 10.85 11.36 9.73
CA ILE A 114 9.85 10.34 10.07
C ILE A 114 10.30 9.49 11.26
N THR A 115 11.60 9.21 11.39
CA THR A 115 12.13 8.50 12.57
C THR A 115 11.89 9.30 13.84
N LEU A 116 12.14 10.60 13.84
CA LEU A 116 11.88 11.48 14.98
C LEU A 116 10.37 11.53 15.33
N VAL A 117 9.50 11.60 14.32
CA VAL A 117 8.04 11.52 14.52
C VAL A 117 7.64 10.23 15.24
N ASN A 118 8.20 9.08 14.83
CA ASN A 118 7.87 7.77 15.44
C ASN A 118 8.52 7.54 16.82
N LEU A 119 9.57 8.27 17.16
CA LEU A 119 10.14 8.28 18.52
C LEU A 119 9.34 9.17 19.47
N GLY A 120 8.48 10.02 18.95
CA GLY A 120 7.62 10.93 19.69
C GLY A 120 6.40 10.26 20.33
N ASN A 121 5.29 10.97 20.42
CA ASN A 121 4.06 10.50 21.05
C ASN A 121 3.14 9.82 20.02
N VAL A 122 2.54 8.67 20.39
CA VAL A 122 1.55 7.94 19.59
C VAL A 122 0.36 8.82 19.15
N LYS A 123 -0.06 9.78 20.00
CA LYS A 123 -1.14 10.71 19.67
C LYS A 123 -0.78 11.61 18.49
N PHE A 124 0.45 12.12 18.44
CA PHE A 124 0.93 12.95 17.33
C PHE A 124 1.00 12.15 16.02
N TYR A 125 1.39 10.87 16.08
CA TYR A 125 1.30 9.96 14.95
C TYR A 125 -0.13 9.86 14.41
N GLY A 126 -1.12 9.60 15.26
CA GLY A 126 -2.52 9.45 14.83
C GLY A 126 -3.10 10.71 14.19
N GLU A 127 -2.79 11.88 14.73
CA GLU A 127 -3.23 13.17 14.19
C GLU A 127 -2.59 13.46 12.82
N SER A 128 -1.29 13.26 12.68
CA SER A 128 -0.59 13.45 11.41
C SER A 128 -1.12 12.54 10.32
N GLU A 129 -1.34 11.26 10.63
CA GLU A 129 -1.86 10.27 9.68
C GLU A 129 -3.30 10.58 9.25
N PHE A 130 -4.13 11.09 10.15
CA PHE A 130 -5.49 11.54 9.84
C PHE A 130 -5.49 12.67 8.79
N TRP A 131 -4.70 13.73 9.00
CA TRP A 131 -4.62 14.84 8.06
C TRP A 131 -4.02 14.44 6.71
N LEU A 132 -2.93 13.67 6.72
CA LEU A 132 -2.32 13.15 5.50
C LEU A 132 -3.29 12.25 4.71
N SER A 133 -4.14 11.48 5.39
CA SER A 133 -5.17 10.66 4.74
C SER A 133 -6.28 11.50 4.09
N ILE A 134 -6.73 12.57 4.74
CA ILE A 134 -7.74 13.48 4.18
C ILE A 134 -7.19 14.17 2.93
N ILE A 135 -5.95 14.66 2.97
CA ILE A 135 -5.30 15.30 1.83
C ILE A 135 -5.29 14.36 0.62
N LYS A 136 -4.87 13.10 0.79
CA LYS A 136 -4.85 12.09 -0.28
C LYS A 136 -6.22 11.84 -0.89
N VAL A 137 -7.21 11.60 -0.05
CA VAL A 137 -8.57 11.28 -0.49
C VAL A 137 -9.18 12.48 -1.24
N THR A 138 -9.08 13.65 -0.67
CA THR A 138 -9.59 14.88 -1.30
C THR A 138 -8.92 15.14 -2.65
N ALA A 139 -7.60 14.93 -2.73
CA ALA A 139 -6.86 15.14 -3.96
C ALA A 139 -7.29 14.19 -5.08
N ILE A 140 -7.42 12.89 -4.79
CA ILE A 140 -7.83 11.92 -5.81
C ILE A 140 -9.27 12.21 -6.27
N VAL A 141 -10.18 12.52 -5.35
CA VAL A 141 -11.55 12.87 -5.71
C VAL A 141 -11.59 14.15 -6.53
N SER A 142 -10.85 15.20 -6.13
CA SER A 142 -10.75 16.45 -6.91
C SER A 142 -10.15 16.22 -8.29
N MET A 143 -9.14 15.36 -8.40
CA MET A 143 -8.54 14.98 -9.68
C MET A 143 -9.55 14.25 -10.59
N ILE A 144 -10.34 13.31 -10.06
CA ILE A 144 -11.39 12.62 -10.81
C ILE A 144 -12.44 13.62 -11.31
N VAL A 145 -12.92 14.51 -10.44
CA VAL A 145 -13.92 15.53 -10.79
C VAL A 145 -13.37 16.49 -11.84
N PHE A 146 -12.14 16.97 -11.65
CA PHE A 146 -11.48 17.86 -12.59
C PHE A 146 -11.19 17.17 -13.93
N GLY A 147 -10.74 15.91 -13.93
CA GLY A 147 -10.54 15.14 -15.15
C GLY A 147 -11.84 14.87 -15.91
N LEU A 148 -12.94 14.59 -15.21
CA LEU A 148 -14.27 14.49 -15.81
C LEU A 148 -14.70 15.83 -16.45
N TYR A 149 -14.47 16.95 -15.75
CA TYR A 149 -14.73 18.27 -16.31
C TYR A 149 -13.97 18.49 -17.63
N LEU A 150 -12.67 18.17 -17.67
CA LEU A 150 -11.86 18.27 -18.87
C LEU A 150 -12.38 17.38 -20.01
N LEU A 151 -12.83 16.15 -19.70
CA LEU A 151 -13.40 15.23 -20.70
C LEU A 151 -14.73 15.71 -21.27
N ILE A 152 -15.59 16.35 -20.45
CA ILE A 152 -16.90 16.87 -20.86
C ILE A 152 -16.75 18.16 -21.66
N THR A 153 -15.77 18.99 -21.33
CA THR A 153 -15.50 20.29 -22.00
C THR A 153 -14.49 20.19 -23.12
N ALA A 154 -14.02 18.98 -23.47
CA ALA A 154 -13.06 18.76 -24.52
C ALA A 154 -13.63 19.17 -25.89
N ASP A 155 -12.89 20.02 -26.62
CA ASP A 155 -13.26 20.44 -27.96
C ASP A 155 -13.12 19.32 -29.00
N ALA A 156 -13.83 19.44 -30.11
CA ALA A 156 -13.67 18.56 -31.27
C ALA A 156 -12.22 18.63 -31.78
N GLY A 157 -11.47 17.54 -31.67
CA GLY A 157 -10.03 17.48 -31.99
C GLY A 157 -9.11 17.40 -30.76
N SER A 158 -9.66 17.51 -29.56
CA SER A 158 -8.91 17.21 -28.33
C SER A 158 -8.46 15.75 -28.28
N THR A 159 -7.29 15.49 -27.71
CA THR A 159 -6.80 14.13 -27.41
C THR A 159 -7.57 13.47 -26.26
N SER A 160 -8.33 14.23 -25.47
CA SER A 160 -9.07 13.76 -24.30
C SER A 160 -10.42 13.16 -24.69
N SER A 161 -10.56 11.84 -24.60
CA SER A 161 -11.80 11.11 -24.91
C SER A 161 -11.82 9.74 -24.23
N PHE A 162 -12.98 9.27 -23.82
CA PHE A 162 -13.15 7.88 -23.37
C PHE A 162 -12.82 6.85 -24.47
N SER A 163 -12.84 7.23 -25.74
CA SER A 163 -12.40 6.37 -26.85
C SER A 163 -10.93 5.95 -26.74
N ASN A 164 -10.10 6.70 -26.02
CA ASN A 164 -8.70 6.36 -25.78
C ASN A 164 -8.50 4.98 -25.10
N LEU A 165 -9.52 4.50 -24.40
CA LEU A 165 -9.50 3.17 -23.79
C LEU A 165 -9.59 2.03 -24.82
N TRP A 166 -9.93 2.33 -26.08
CA TRP A 166 -10.19 1.33 -27.12
C TRP A 166 -9.44 1.58 -28.44
N THR A 167 -9.12 2.83 -28.76
CA THR A 167 -8.65 3.23 -30.11
C THR A 167 -7.17 2.97 -30.34
N HIS A 168 -6.37 2.80 -29.31
CA HIS A 168 -4.91 2.66 -29.40
C HIS A 168 -4.45 1.22 -29.11
N GLY A 169 -4.83 0.29 -30.00
CA GLY A 169 -4.52 -1.14 -29.88
C GLY A 169 -5.58 -1.93 -29.11
N GLY A 170 -6.76 -1.34 -28.86
CA GLY A 170 -7.83 -1.96 -28.10
C GLY A 170 -7.65 -1.88 -26.58
N PHE A 171 -8.54 -2.54 -25.83
CA PHE A 171 -8.47 -2.58 -24.37
C PHE A 171 -7.30 -3.45 -23.83
N PHE A 172 -6.87 -4.44 -24.62
CA PHE A 172 -5.74 -5.32 -24.36
C PHE A 172 -4.66 -5.16 -25.44
N PRO A 173 -3.97 -4.01 -25.53
CA PRO A 173 -3.04 -3.73 -26.62
C PRO A 173 -1.85 -4.70 -26.66
N ASN A 174 -1.44 -5.25 -25.53
CA ASN A 174 -0.36 -6.23 -25.37
C ASN A 174 -0.89 -7.62 -25.01
N GLY A 175 -2.16 -7.91 -25.32
CA GLY A 175 -2.80 -9.17 -25.01
C GLY A 175 -2.99 -9.40 -23.49
N PHE A 176 -3.45 -10.60 -23.15
CA PHE A 176 -3.60 -11.01 -21.74
C PHE A 176 -2.25 -11.20 -21.05
N GLU A 177 -1.18 -11.51 -21.80
CA GLU A 177 0.15 -11.72 -21.24
C GLU A 177 0.66 -10.46 -20.53
N GLY A 178 0.50 -9.28 -21.14
CA GLY A 178 0.88 -8.00 -20.54
C GLY A 178 0.19 -7.75 -19.21
N LEU A 179 -1.11 -8.10 -19.10
CA LEU A 179 -1.84 -7.99 -17.85
C LEU A 179 -1.34 -9.01 -16.81
N PHE A 180 -1.11 -10.27 -17.20
CA PHE A 180 -0.65 -11.33 -16.29
C PHE A 180 0.72 -11.04 -15.68
N TYR A 181 1.70 -10.61 -16.50
CA TYR A 181 3.03 -10.25 -16.00
C TYR A 181 2.98 -9.11 -14.99
N MET A 182 2.03 -8.19 -15.14
CA MET A 182 1.91 -7.05 -14.25
C MET A 182 1.00 -7.26 -13.04
N LEU A 183 0.22 -8.36 -12.97
CA LEU A 183 -0.65 -8.64 -11.83
C LEU A 183 0.14 -8.69 -10.51
N ALA A 184 1.28 -9.36 -10.49
CA ALA A 184 2.13 -9.42 -9.30
C ALA A 184 2.57 -8.01 -8.86
N PHE A 185 3.03 -7.18 -9.81
CA PHE A 185 3.47 -5.82 -9.55
C PHE A 185 2.31 -4.91 -9.09
N LEU A 186 1.15 -5.08 -9.70
CA LEU A 186 -0.07 -4.38 -9.35
C LEU A 186 -0.52 -4.71 -7.90
N MET A 187 -0.24 -5.92 -7.39
CA MET A 187 -0.54 -6.28 -5.99
C MET A 187 0.17 -5.35 -4.99
N PHE A 188 1.33 -4.79 -5.33
CA PHE A 188 2.01 -3.81 -4.49
C PHE A 188 1.10 -2.62 -4.12
N ALA A 189 0.25 -2.18 -5.05
CA ALA A 189 -0.67 -1.06 -4.83
C ALA A 189 -1.75 -1.36 -3.76
N PHE A 190 -1.99 -2.64 -3.47
CA PHE A 190 -2.93 -3.07 -2.42
C PHE A 190 -2.25 -3.38 -1.09
N GLY A 191 -0.91 -3.37 -1.02
CA GLY A 191 -0.18 -3.48 0.24
C GLY A 191 -0.62 -2.39 1.21
N GLY A 192 -0.67 -2.73 2.51
CA GLY A 192 -1.08 -1.80 3.56
C GLY A 192 -2.55 -1.87 3.98
N ILE A 193 -3.41 -2.60 3.26
CA ILE A 193 -4.79 -2.81 3.72
C ILE A 193 -4.85 -3.68 4.97
N GLU A 194 -3.91 -4.60 5.15
CA GLU A 194 -3.77 -5.47 6.32
C GLU A 194 -3.35 -4.72 7.60
N LEU A 195 -2.90 -3.45 7.50
CA LEU A 195 -2.66 -2.57 8.64
C LEU A 195 -3.89 -2.40 9.54
N ILE A 196 -5.10 -2.59 9.00
CA ILE A 196 -6.34 -2.63 9.79
C ILE A 196 -6.22 -3.67 10.90
N GLY A 197 -5.58 -4.81 10.64
CA GLY A 197 -5.35 -5.86 11.63
C GLY A 197 -4.42 -5.43 12.76
N MET A 198 -3.40 -4.64 12.46
CA MET A 198 -2.45 -4.16 13.47
C MET A 198 -3.07 -3.13 14.43
N ALA A 199 -4.00 -2.32 13.94
CA ALA A 199 -4.72 -1.33 14.74
C ALA A 199 -5.94 -1.90 15.49
N ALA A 200 -6.31 -3.15 15.26
CA ALA A 200 -7.55 -3.73 15.78
C ALA A 200 -7.56 -3.85 17.31
N ALA A 201 -6.42 -4.13 17.94
CA ALA A 201 -6.29 -4.22 19.39
C ALA A 201 -6.45 -2.86 20.09
N GLU A 202 -6.23 -1.76 19.38
CA GLU A 202 -6.36 -0.39 19.88
C GLU A 202 -7.76 0.22 19.60
N ALA A 203 -8.62 -0.50 18.84
CA ALA A 203 -9.95 -0.02 18.48
C ALA A 203 -10.93 -0.10 19.67
N LYS A 204 -11.72 0.95 19.90
CA LYS A 204 -12.71 1.00 21.00
C LYS A 204 -13.82 -0.06 20.86
N ASP A 205 -14.23 -0.40 19.66
CA ASP A 205 -15.30 -1.36 19.35
C ASP A 205 -14.91 -2.16 18.08
N PRO A 206 -13.98 -3.14 18.20
CA PRO A 206 -13.47 -3.87 17.04
C PRO A 206 -14.57 -4.60 16.27
N GLU A 207 -15.59 -5.11 16.94
CA GLU A 207 -16.71 -5.85 16.32
C GLU A 207 -17.52 -5.00 15.34
N LYS A 208 -17.58 -3.67 15.50
CA LYS A 208 -18.25 -2.75 14.59
C LYS A 208 -17.29 -2.03 13.67
N THR A 209 -16.13 -1.62 14.17
CA THR A 209 -15.19 -0.79 13.41
C THR A 209 -14.46 -1.58 12.34
N ILE A 210 -14.04 -2.82 12.63
CA ILE A 210 -13.31 -3.66 11.68
C ILE A 210 -14.15 -4.06 10.47
N PRO A 211 -15.40 -4.58 10.62
CA PRO A 211 -16.27 -4.86 9.48
C PRO A 211 -16.52 -3.65 8.60
N LYS A 212 -16.77 -2.48 9.21
CA LYS A 212 -16.95 -1.23 8.48
C LYS A 212 -15.72 -0.84 7.68
N ALA A 213 -14.53 -0.91 8.30
CA ALA A 213 -13.27 -0.58 7.64
C ALA A 213 -12.98 -1.53 6.46
N ILE A 214 -13.20 -2.82 6.61
CA ILE A 214 -12.99 -3.82 5.56
C ILE A 214 -13.97 -3.60 4.40
N ASN A 215 -15.25 -3.38 4.67
CA ASN A 215 -16.23 -3.14 3.62
C ASN A 215 -15.95 -1.84 2.84
N GLN A 216 -15.35 -0.84 3.47
CA GLN A 216 -14.92 0.39 2.80
C GLN A 216 -13.75 0.17 1.81
N VAL A 217 -13.02 -0.95 1.90
CA VAL A 217 -11.96 -1.29 0.92
C VAL A 217 -12.54 -1.37 -0.50
N VAL A 218 -13.75 -1.89 -0.67
CA VAL A 218 -14.42 -1.97 -1.98
C VAL A 218 -14.57 -0.58 -2.60
N PHE A 219 -15.08 0.39 -1.84
CA PHE A 219 -15.21 1.77 -2.33
C PHE A 219 -13.86 2.40 -2.69
N ARG A 220 -12.82 2.07 -1.93
CA ARG A 220 -11.45 2.51 -2.23
C ARG A 220 -10.96 1.96 -3.56
N ILE A 221 -11.18 0.66 -3.81
CA ILE A 221 -10.80 0.02 -5.07
C ILE A 221 -11.53 0.68 -6.23
N LEU A 222 -12.85 0.81 -6.14
CA LEU A 222 -13.66 1.38 -7.20
C LEU A 222 -13.29 2.85 -7.48
N LEU A 223 -13.15 3.68 -6.46
CA LEU A 223 -12.94 5.11 -6.62
C LEU A 223 -11.46 5.44 -6.90
N PHE A 224 -10.53 4.96 -6.05
CA PHE A 224 -9.16 5.43 -6.10
C PHE A 224 -8.30 4.72 -7.13
N TYR A 225 -8.60 3.45 -7.46
CA TYR A 225 -7.86 2.71 -8.48
C TYR A 225 -8.60 2.72 -9.81
N ILE A 226 -9.76 2.10 -9.88
CA ILE A 226 -10.51 1.98 -11.14
C ILE A 226 -10.95 3.36 -11.65
N GLY A 227 -11.60 4.18 -10.80
CA GLY A 227 -12.10 5.49 -11.20
C GLY A 227 -10.99 6.44 -11.64
N SER A 228 -9.94 6.59 -10.82
CA SER A 228 -8.84 7.51 -11.16
C SER A 228 -8.09 7.12 -12.43
N LEU A 229 -7.76 5.83 -12.60
CA LEU A 229 -7.03 5.37 -13.78
C LEU A 229 -7.89 5.40 -15.05
N THR A 230 -9.19 5.13 -14.94
CA THR A 230 -10.11 5.27 -16.08
C THR A 230 -10.12 6.72 -16.59
N ILE A 231 -10.22 7.69 -15.70
CA ILE A 231 -10.19 9.10 -16.05
C ILE A 231 -8.83 9.50 -16.64
N LEU A 232 -7.73 9.10 -16.00
CA LEU A 232 -6.37 9.42 -16.49
C LEU A 232 -6.12 8.89 -17.90
N LEU A 233 -6.48 7.64 -18.17
CA LEU A 233 -6.30 7.00 -19.47
C LEU A 233 -7.28 7.51 -20.54
N ALA A 234 -8.40 8.11 -20.14
CA ALA A 234 -9.29 8.81 -21.04
C ALA A 234 -8.76 10.21 -21.41
N LEU A 235 -8.05 10.89 -20.49
CA LEU A 235 -7.48 12.21 -20.74
C LEU A 235 -6.35 12.19 -21.78
N VAL A 236 -5.45 11.19 -21.71
CA VAL A 236 -4.31 11.05 -22.61
C VAL A 236 -4.18 9.58 -23.04
N PRO A 237 -4.00 9.30 -24.34
CA PRO A 237 -3.76 7.94 -24.82
C PRO A 237 -2.57 7.29 -24.13
N TRP A 238 -2.72 6.05 -23.68
CA TRP A 238 -1.72 5.33 -22.89
C TRP A 238 -0.35 5.22 -23.57
N ASN A 239 -0.34 5.09 -24.92
CA ASN A 239 0.87 4.96 -25.74
C ASN A 239 1.59 6.29 -25.99
N GLN A 240 0.99 7.42 -25.63
CA GLN A 240 1.58 8.75 -25.71
C GLN A 240 2.16 9.24 -24.39
N LEU A 241 2.05 8.43 -23.32
CA LEU A 241 2.59 8.76 -22.01
C LEU A 241 4.08 8.43 -21.96
N ASP A 242 4.92 9.47 -21.88
CA ASP A 242 6.36 9.32 -21.58
C ASP A 242 6.55 9.21 -20.07
N LEU A 243 6.48 7.98 -19.56
CA LEU A 243 6.55 7.71 -18.12
C LEU A 243 7.97 7.41 -17.64
N GLY A 244 8.92 7.15 -18.54
CA GLY A 244 10.30 6.84 -18.17
C GLY A 244 10.40 5.66 -17.16
N GLY A 245 9.58 4.61 -17.32
CA GLY A 245 9.47 3.54 -16.35
C GLY A 245 8.86 4.01 -15.04
N LEU A 246 9.63 3.95 -13.94
CA LEU A 246 9.21 4.39 -12.58
C LEU A 246 9.72 5.80 -12.24
N ASP A 247 10.17 6.58 -13.19
CA ASP A 247 10.72 7.91 -12.91
C ASP A 247 9.65 9.00 -12.78
N LYS A 248 8.51 8.81 -13.43
CA LYS A 248 7.44 9.82 -13.49
C LYS A 248 6.09 9.21 -13.11
N SER A 249 5.36 9.93 -12.27
CA SER A 249 3.98 9.54 -11.94
C SER A 249 3.03 9.84 -13.10
N PRO A 250 2.21 8.88 -13.58
CA PRO A 250 1.19 9.14 -14.59
C PRO A 250 0.24 10.27 -14.21
N PHE A 251 -0.08 10.37 -12.92
CA PHE A 251 -0.95 11.40 -12.35
C PHE A 251 -0.38 12.82 -12.54
N VAL A 252 0.93 12.97 -12.43
CA VAL A 252 1.62 14.26 -12.62
C VAL A 252 1.81 14.54 -14.12
N MET A 253 2.26 13.53 -14.87
CA MET A 253 2.60 13.69 -16.28
C MET A 253 1.41 14.03 -17.15
N ILE A 254 0.24 13.43 -16.93
CA ILE A 254 -0.96 13.71 -17.69
C ILE A 254 -1.37 15.19 -17.58
N PHE A 255 -1.37 15.75 -16.38
CA PHE A 255 -1.70 17.18 -16.22
C PHE A 255 -0.62 18.10 -16.74
N SER A 256 0.65 17.70 -16.69
CA SER A 256 1.75 18.43 -17.34
C SER A 256 1.61 18.45 -18.86
N GLN A 257 1.29 17.31 -19.50
CA GLN A 257 1.07 17.22 -20.94
C GLN A 257 -0.14 18.01 -21.43
N LEU A 258 -1.18 18.11 -20.60
CA LEU A 258 -2.36 18.95 -20.87
C LEU A 258 -2.07 20.46 -20.69
N GLY A 259 -0.85 20.85 -20.35
CA GLY A 259 -0.46 22.24 -20.12
C GLY A 259 -0.95 22.83 -18.79
N ILE A 260 -1.43 21.98 -17.87
CA ILE A 260 -1.98 22.40 -16.58
C ILE A 260 -0.90 22.23 -15.50
N GLY A 261 0.19 22.99 -15.61
CA GLY A 261 1.38 22.87 -14.76
C GLY A 261 1.09 23.01 -13.26
N TRP A 262 0.18 23.93 -12.87
CA TRP A 262 -0.18 24.10 -11.46
C TRP A 262 -0.77 22.82 -10.84
N ALA A 263 -1.60 22.07 -11.61
CA ALA A 263 -2.18 20.82 -11.15
C ALA A 263 -1.12 19.73 -11.03
N ALA A 264 -0.15 19.67 -11.97
CA ALA A 264 0.98 18.75 -11.89
C ALA A 264 1.82 18.99 -10.62
N HIS A 265 2.16 20.25 -10.31
CA HIS A 265 2.89 20.60 -9.08
C HIS A 265 2.11 20.24 -7.81
N LEU A 266 0.81 20.55 -7.77
CA LEU A 266 -0.05 20.21 -6.65
C LEU A 266 -0.15 18.69 -6.44
N LEU A 267 -0.36 17.93 -7.51
CA LEU A 267 -0.43 16.46 -7.45
C LEU A 267 0.90 15.87 -7.00
N ASN A 268 2.05 16.36 -7.52
CA ASN A 268 3.35 15.88 -7.07
C ASN A 268 3.56 16.10 -5.56
N PHE A 269 3.16 17.26 -5.03
CA PHE A 269 3.20 17.52 -3.59
C PHE A 269 2.31 16.55 -2.79
N ILE A 270 1.10 16.28 -3.28
CA ILE A 270 0.17 15.38 -2.61
C ILE A 270 0.70 13.94 -2.62
N ILE A 271 1.27 13.51 -3.74
CA ILE A 271 1.85 12.16 -3.88
C ILE A 271 3.07 12.01 -2.96
N LEU A 272 3.91 13.05 -2.85
CA LEU A 272 4.99 13.11 -1.87
C LEU A 272 4.47 12.90 -0.44
N THR A 273 3.43 13.63 -0.04
CA THR A 273 2.82 13.46 1.30
C THR A 273 2.18 12.09 1.47
N ALA A 274 1.66 11.49 0.40
CA ALA A 274 1.13 10.14 0.41
C ALA A 274 2.22 9.09 0.69
N ALA A 275 3.36 9.18 0.04
CA ALA A 275 4.51 8.30 0.28
C ALA A 275 5.02 8.42 1.73
N LEU A 276 5.16 9.65 2.23
CA LEU A 276 5.56 9.90 3.62
C LEU A 276 4.57 9.33 4.64
N SER A 277 3.27 9.39 4.36
CA SER A 277 2.23 8.81 5.21
C SER A 277 2.31 7.27 5.24
N VAL A 278 2.55 6.62 4.08
CA VAL A 278 2.74 5.14 4.05
C VAL A 278 3.99 4.75 4.82
N TYR A 279 5.10 5.47 4.63
CA TYR A 279 6.33 5.24 5.40
C TYR A 279 6.08 5.39 6.90
N ASN A 280 5.41 6.45 7.33
CA ASN A 280 5.09 6.71 8.73
C ASN A 280 4.22 5.58 9.33
N SER A 281 3.17 5.15 8.63
CA SER A 281 2.31 4.03 9.03
C SER A 281 3.06 2.71 9.08
N GLY A 282 3.97 2.47 8.13
CA GLY A 282 4.84 1.29 8.10
C GLY A 282 5.77 1.23 9.30
N MET A 283 6.42 2.34 9.67
CA MET A 283 7.30 2.43 10.83
C MET A 283 6.55 2.15 12.14
N TYR A 284 5.34 2.70 12.26
CA TYR A 284 4.44 2.41 13.37
C TYR A 284 4.12 0.92 13.46
N ALA A 285 3.68 0.29 12.37
CA ALA A 285 3.33 -1.13 12.33
C ALA A 285 4.53 -2.04 12.64
N ASN A 286 5.71 -1.72 12.09
CA ASN A 286 6.95 -2.45 12.31
C ASN A 286 7.34 -2.51 13.78
N SER A 287 7.30 -1.39 14.46
CA SER A 287 7.65 -1.32 15.87
C SER A 287 6.73 -2.19 16.73
N ARG A 288 5.44 -2.24 16.40
CA ARG A 288 4.45 -3.06 17.10
C ARG A 288 4.52 -4.54 16.76
N MET A 289 4.89 -4.87 15.53
CA MET A 289 5.13 -6.25 15.14
C MET A 289 6.31 -6.84 15.94
N LEU A 290 7.44 -6.13 16.01
CA LEU A 290 8.58 -6.57 16.85
C LEU A 290 8.22 -6.69 18.32
N TYR A 291 7.46 -5.74 18.84
CA TYR A 291 6.93 -5.82 20.21
C TYR A 291 6.08 -7.08 20.43
N GLY A 292 5.13 -7.36 19.52
CA GLY A 292 4.29 -8.56 19.56
C GLY A 292 5.10 -9.86 19.46
N LEU A 293 6.08 -9.91 18.55
CA LEU A 293 7.00 -11.06 18.42
C LEU A 293 7.81 -11.29 19.70
N ALA A 294 8.28 -10.24 20.35
CA ALA A 294 9.01 -10.34 21.62
C ALA A 294 8.11 -10.83 22.77
N GLN A 295 6.84 -10.43 22.79
CA GLN A 295 5.86 -10.97 23.76
C GLN A 295 5.59 -12.46 23.56
N GLN A 296 5.60 -12.93 22.30
CA GLN A 296 5.44 -14.34 21.96
C GLN A 296 6.72 -15.19 22.19
N GLY A 297 7.84 -14.54 22.55
CA GLY A 297 9.15 -15.20 22.67
C GLY A 297 9.84 -15.46 21.32
N ASN A 298 9.33 -14.90 20.22
CA ASN A 298 9.83 -15.04 18.83
C ASN A 298 10.83 -13.94 18.44
N ALA A 299 11.11 -12.98 19.34
CA ALA A 299 12.11 -11.93 19.17
C ALA A 299 12.79 -11.61 20.50
N PRO A 300 13.98 -10.95 20.50
CA PRO A 300 14.69 -10.57 21.72
C PRO A 300 13.84 -9.75 22.69
N LYS A 301 13.93 -10.06 23.99
CA LYS A 301 13.14 -9.41 25.06
C LYS A 301 13.32 -7.89 25.15
N ILE A 302 14.40 -7.34 24.60
CA ILE A 302 14.62 -5.89 24.55
C ILE A 302 13.50 -5.14 23.85
N PHE A 303 12.87 -5.75 22.84
CA PHE A 303 11.77 -5.16 22.07
C PHE A 303 10.44 -5.10 22.84
N ASN A 304 10.34 -5.75 24.02
CA ASN A 304 9.21 -5.60 24.94
C ASN A 304 9.23 -4.30 25.75
N ARG A 305 10.31 -3.51 25.65
CA ARG A 305 10.42 -2.25 26.40
C ARG A 305 9.67 -1.14 25.71
N VAL A 306 8.72 -0.54 26.42
CA VAL A 306 7.98 0.65 25.99
C VAL A 306 8.32 1.84 26.88
N ASN A 307 8.31 3.05 26.33
CA ASN A 307 8.46 4.27 27.11
C ASN A 307 7.13 4.65 27.81
N LYS A 308 7.13 5.76 28.57
CA LYS A 308 5.94 6.27 29.27
C LYS A 308 4.80 6.65 28.32
N GLN A 309 5.08 6.91 27.05
CA GLN A 309 4.11 7.24 25.99
C GLN A 309 3.62 6.00 25.20
N GLY A 310 4.01 4.78 25.63
CA GLY A 310 3.62 3.54 24.96
C GLY A 310 4.38 3.23 23.66
N VAL A 311 5.50 3.94 23.38
CA VAL A 311 6.32 3.72 22.18
C VAL A 311 7.39 2.67 22.48
N PRO A 312 7.51 1.59 21.67
CA PRO A 312 8.57 0.59 21.79
C PRO A 312 9.89 1.09 21.16
N ILE A 313 10.58 1.98 21.85
CA ILE A 313 11.79 2.68 21.37
C ILE A 313 12.85 1.73 20.78
N PRO A 314 13.23 0.61 21.44
CA PRO A 314 14.22 -0.31 20.88
C PRO A 314 13.78 -0.90 19.53
N ALA A 315 12.48 -1.19 19.37
CA ALA A 315 11.93 -1.73 18.13
C ALA A 315 11.93 -0.67 17.00
N VAL A 316 11.58 0.59 17.34
CA VAL A 316 11.67 1.72 16.39
C VAL A 316 13.10 1.92 15.91
N LEU A 317 14.07 1.99 16.84
CA LEU A 317 15.47 2.22 16.50
C LEU A 317 16.08 1.06 15.69
N PHE A 318 15.72 -0.18 15.99
CA PHE A 318 16.19 -1.33 15.22
C PHE A 318 15.62 -1.33 13.81
N SER A 319 14.33 -1.02 13.64
CA SER A 319 13.72 -0.85 12.31
C SER A 319 14.38 0.31 11.54
N ALA A 320 14.61 1.45 12.22
CA ALA A 320 15.27 2.62 11.62
C ALA A 320 16.70 2.29 11.16
N LEU A 321 17.45 1.50 11.92
CA LEU A 321 18.81 1.08 11.53
C LEU A 321 18.82 0.33 10.19
N LEU A 322 17.85 -0.56 9.95
CA LEU A 322 17.77 -1.28 8.68
C LEU A 322 17.24 -0.38 7.55
N ILE A 323 16.26 0.48 7.83
CA ILE A 323 15.74 1.44 6.85
C ILE A 323 16.83 2.44 6.43
N PHE A 324 17.77 2.77 7.32
CA PHE A 324 18.95 3.60 6.97
C PHE A 324 19.76 3.00 5.80
N GLY A 325 19.73 1.67 5.60
CA GLY A 325 20.29 1.02 4.42
C GLY A 325 19.73 1.57 3.09
N CYS A 326 18.54 2.17 3.11
CA CYS A 326 17.96 2.85 1.95
C CYS A 326 18.79 4.06 1.51
N VAL A 327 19.37 4.79 2.45
CA VAL A 327 20.25 5.94 2.15
C VAL A 327 21.47 5.45 1.36
N LEU A 328 22.07 4.34 1.82
CA LEU A 328 23.22 3.72 1.15
C LEU A 328 22.81 3.17 -0.24
N LEU A 329 21.66 2.50 -0.33
CA LEU A 329 21.15 1.99 -1.60
C LEU A 329 20.96 3.12 -2.63
N ASN A 330 20.35 4.23 -2.24
CA ASN A 330 20.15 5.38 -3.11
C ASN A 330 21.45 6.18 -3.40
N TYR A 331 22.49 5.97 -2.61
CA TYR A 331 23.82 6.51 -2.89
C TYR A 331 24.58 5.68 -3.95
N PHE A 332 24.54 4.35 -3.84
CA PHE A 332 25.31 3.46 -4.71
C PHE A 332 24.59 3.05 -6.00
N VAL A 333 23.23 2.90 -5.97
CA VAL A 333 22.43 2.39 -7.07
C VAL A 333 21.13 3.24 -7.22
N PRO A 334 21.23 4.55 -7.48
CA PRO A 334 20.05 5.44 -7.46
C PRO A 334 19.04 5.17 -8.56
N GLU A 335 19.45 4.66 -9.72
CA GLU A 335 18.59 4.46 -10.89
C GLU A 335 17.65 3.27 -10.72
N ASP A 336 18.15 2.15 -10.20
CA ASP A 336 17.43 0.88 -10.10
C ASP A 336 16.86 0.59 -8.70
N ALA A 337 17.19 1.41 -7.70
CA ALA A 337 16.83 1.18 -6.31
C ALA A 337 15.31 0.95 -6.14
N LEU A 338 14.49 1.77 -6.80
CA LEU A 338 13.03 1.69 -6.68
C LEU A 338 12.47 0.39 -7.25
N SER A 339 12.86 0.01 -8.46
CA SER A 339 12.37 -1.20 -9.13
C SER A 339 12.77 -2.47 -8.35
N HIS A 340 14.02 -2.58 -7.94
CA HIS A 340 14.49 -3.71 -7.13
C HIS A 340 13.72 -3.84 -5.81
N LEU A 341 13.53 -2.74 -5.10
CA LEU A 341 12.76 -2.73 -3.85
C LEU A 341 11.31 -3.16 -4.09
N MET A 342 10.65 -2.66 -5.14
CA MET A 342 9.26 -3.02 -5.43
C MET A 342 9.10 -4.52 -5.73
N TYR A 343 10.01 -5.14 -6.49
CA TYR A 343 9.95 -6.59 -6.75
C TYR A 343 10.08 -7.42 -5.46
N VAL A 344 11.00 -7.05 -4.58
CA VAL A 344 11.18 -7.79 -3.32
C VAL A 344 9.99 -7.59 -2.38
N VAL A 345 9.44 -6.37 -2.33
CA VAL A 345 8.21 -6.07 -1.55
C VAL A 345 7.04 -6.92 -2.02
N VAL A 346 6.83 -7.05 -3.34
CA VAL A 346 5.75 -7.90 -3.88
C VAL A 346 5.90 -9.35 -3.42
N GLY A 347 7.11 -9.91 -3.47
CA GLY A 347 7.37 -11.28 -3.00
C GLY A 347 7.02 -11.46 -1.52
N ALA A 348 7.44 -10.52 -0.66
CA ALA A 348 7.13 -10.54 0.76
C ALA A 348 5.62 -10.33 1.04
N LEU A 349 4.94 -9.49 0.27
CA LEU A 349 3.50 -9.23 0.39
C LEU A 349 2.67 -10.46 0.02
N VAL A 350 2.98 -11.11 -1.11
CA VAL A 350 2.30 -12.34 -1.54
C VAL A 350 2.47 -13.45 -0.50
N LEU A 351 3.68 -13.61 0.05
CA LEU A 351 3.93 -14.55 1.14
C LEU A 351 3.09 -14.21 2.37
N ASN A 352 2.99 -12.93 2.75
CA ASN A 352 2.16 -12.51 3.86
C ASN A 352 0.68 -12.84 3.66
N TRP A 353 0.15 -12.59 2.46
CA TRP A 353 -1.24 -12.88 2.11
C TRP A 353 -1.52 -14.38 2.07
N ALA A 354 -0.59 -15.18 1.54
CA ALA A 354 -0.66 -16.64 1.61
C ALA A 354 -0.71 -17.14 3.07
N MET A 355 0.13 -16.55 3.95
CA MET A 355 0.12 -16.89 5.38
C MET A 355 -1.20 -16.53 6.05
N ILE A 356 -1.82 -15.39 5.72
CA ILE A 356 -3.15 -15.01 6.23
C ILE A 356 -4.19 -16.04 5.79
N THR A 357 -4.22 -16.37 4.51
CA THR A 357 -5.20 -17.29 3.90
C THR A 357 -5.09 -18.70 4.47
N LEU A 358 -3.89 -19.25 4.58
CA LEU A 358 -3.64 -20.58 5.15
C LEU A 358 -3.95 -20.63 6.66
N THR A 359 -3.61 -19.57 7.38
CA THR A 359 -3.96 -19.43 8.80
C THR A 359 -5.48 -19.41 9.00
N HIS A 360 -6.20 -18.71 8.13
CA HIS A 360 -7.66 -18.66 8.17
C HIS A 360 -8.29 -20.04 7.96
N LEU A 361 -7.75 -20.90 7.08
CA LEU A 361 -8.22 -22.28 6.94
C LEU A 361 -8.08 -23.07 8.25
N LYS A 362 -6.94 -22.91 8.95
CA LYS A 362 -6.70 -23.55 10.24
C LYS A 362 -7.63 -23.01 11.34
N PHE A 363 -7.82 -21.69 11.35
CA PHE A 363 -8.80 -21.05 12.23
C PHE A 363 -10.20 -21.61 12.01
N ARG A 364 -10.69 -21.70 10.75
CA ARG A 364 -12.01 -22.26 10.42
C ARG A 364 -12.16 -23.71 10.84
N GLN A 365 -11.11 -24.53 10.73
CA GLN A 365 -11.12 -25.90 11.25
C GLN A 365 -11.31 -25.92 12.77
N ALA A 366 -10.57 -25.08 13.52
CA ALA A 366 -10.63 -25.01 14.96
C ALA A 366 -12.02 -24.55 15.46
N ILE A 367 -12.58 -23.48 14.91
CA ILE A 367 -13.90 -22.98 15.32
C ILE A 367 -15.03 -23.92 14.96
N LYS A 368 -14.92 -24.65 13.84
CA LYS A 368 -15.88 -25.71 13.47
C LYS A 368 -15.87 -26.86 14.49
N GLN A 369 -14.70 -27.31 14.93
CA GLN A 369 -14.57 -28.34 15.98
C GLN A 369 -15.13 -27.87 17.32
N ALA A 370 -14.97 -26.58 17.63
CA ALA A 370 -15.50 -25.99 18.86
C ALA A 370 -17.00 -25.59 18.77
N SER A 371 -17.65 -25.82 17.58
CA SER A 371 -19.05 -25.40 17.33
C SER A 371 -19.32 -23.92 17.57
N ILE A 372 -18.32 -23.05 17.30
CA ILE A 372 -18.40 -21.61 17.46
C ILE A 372 -18.87 -20.95 16.15
N GLN A 373 -19.80 -20.00 16.23
CA GLN A 373 -20.19 -19.14 15.12
C GLN A 373 -19.45 -17.80 15.21
N THR A 374 -18.87 -17.38 14.08
CA THR A 374 -18.19 -16.08 13.98
C THR A 374 -19.19 -14.97 13.68
N LYS A 375 -18.99 -13.78 14.26
CA LYS A 375 -19.84 -12.60 14.04
C LYS A 375 -19.65 -11.94 12.68
N PHE A 376 -18.52 -12.18 12.02
CA PHE A 376 -18.16 -11.60 10.72
C PHE A 376 -17.56 -12.64 9.78
N PRO A 377 -18.34 -13.59 9.28
CA PRO A 377 -17.82 -14.71 8.48
C PRO A 377 -17.20 -14.21 7.16
N ALA A 378 -16.08 -14.83 6.76
CA ALA A 378 -15.44 -14.58 5.49
C ALA A 378 -16.35 -15.03 4.33
N LEU A 379 -16.40 -14.19 3.28
CA LEU A 379 -17.22 -14.47 2.11
C LEU A 379 -16.68 -15.69 1.36
N TRP A 380 -17.59 -16.57 0.98
CA TRP A 380 -17.33 -17.79 0.20
C TRP A 380 -16.27 -18.72 0.81
N ALA A 381 -15.97 -18.60 2.10
CA ALA A 381 -15.05 -19.53 2.75
C ALA A 381 -15.65 -20.95 2.84
N PRO A 382 -14.89 -22.04 2.56
CA PRO A 382 -13.45 -22.06 2.30
C PRO A 382 -13.03 -21.82 0.82
N ILE A 383 -13.98 -21.70 -0.12
CA ILE A 383 -13.66 -21.58 -1.55
C ILE A 383 -12.76 -20.38 -1.80
N SER A 384 -13.07 -19.21 -1.19
CA SER A 384 -12.26 -18.00 -1.32
C SER A 384 -10.79 -18.20 -0.88
N ASN A 385 -10.51 -19.14 0.02
CA ASN A 385 -9.14 -19.42 0.46
C ASN A 385 -8.31 -20.20 -0.60
N TYR A 386 -8.97 -20.88 -1.52
CA TYR A 386 -8.28 -21.62 -2.59
C TYR A 386 -8.18 -20.81 -3.90
N VAL A 387 -8.96 -19.76 -4.03
CA VAL A 387 -8.99 -18.88 -5.21
C VAL A 387 -7.99 -17.72 -5.09
N VAL A 388 -7.76 -17.23 -3.89
CA VAL A 388 -6.81 -16.15 -3.59
C VAL A 388 -5.46 -16.71 -3.16
#